data_8078de2e299745af593e1c084bb0313d
#
_entry.id   8078de2e299745af593e1c084bb0313d
#
_cell.length_a   1.000
_cell.length_b   1.000
_cell.length_c   1.000
_cell.angle_alpha   90.00
_cell.angle_beta   90.00
_cell.angle_gamma   90.00
#
_symmetry.space_group_name_H-M   'P 1'
#
loop_
_entity.id
_entity.type
_entity.pdbx_description
1 polymer ?
#
loop_
_entity_poly.entity_id
_entity_poly.type
_entity_poly.pdbx_seq_one_letter_code
_entity_poly.pdbx_strand_id
1 'polypeptide(L)'
;NKVDIVKGEAYFVDANTVRVIDRDNAQTYTFKNAILATGSRPVEIPTFKFTERVINSTGALSLPEVPEKLVVIGGGYIGTELGSAYANLGSQVTIIEGGKDILAGFEKQMTQIVKKGLKKKGVEVVVGASAKGVEENENGVVVTYEVGGEEKTVEANYVLVTVGRRPNTDEMGLEEIGIKFAERGLLEVDKQCRTNIPNIYAIGDIVAGPQLAHKASYEGKVAAEAIAGEPSIVDYLAIPAVCFTDPELATVGYSEDQAK
;
A
#
# COMPACT_ATOMS: atom_id res chain seq x y z
N ASN A 1 -13.29 27.24 5.10
CA ASN A 1 -12.24 27.18 4.09
C ASN A 1 -12.90 27.38 2.73
N LYS A 2 -12.32 28.23 1.88
CA LYS A 2 -12.80 28.46 0.51
C LYS A 2 -12.19 27.38 -0.41
N VAL A 3 -12.68 26.15 -0.29
CA VAL A 3 -12.23 25.01 -1.08
C VAL A 3 -13.44 24.39 -1.77
N ASP A 4 -13.39 24.30 -3.08
CA ASP A 4 -14.38 23.59 -3.87
C ASP A 4 -13.99 22.11 -3.99
N ILE A 5 -14.97 21.22 -3.79
CA ILE A 5 -14.79 19.78 -3.90
C ILE A 5 -15.45 19.32 -5.19
N VAL A 6 -14.65 18.77 -6.11
CA VAL A 6 -15.13 18.18 -7.36
C VAL A 6 -14.93 16.67 -7.29
N LYS A 7 -16.00 15.90 -7.49
CA LYS A 7 -15.95 14.43 -7.50
C LYS A 7 -15.90 13.93 -8.94
N GLY A 8 -15.13 12.89 -9.16
CA GLY A 8 -15.01 12.21 -10.46
C GLY A 8 -13.59 11.74 -10.74
N GLU A 9 -13.40 11.11 -11.88
CA GLU A 9 -12.11 10.67 -12.38
C GLU A 9 -11.47 11.81 -13.16
N ALA A 10 -10.22 12.16 -12.79
CA ALA A 10 -9.49 13.28 -13.36
C ALA A 10 -8.53 12.79 -14.45
N TYR A 11 -8.54 13.45 -15.61
CA TYR A 11 -7.66 13.19 -16.73
C TYR A 11 -6.99 14.48 -17.20
N PHE A 12 -5.68 14.51 -17.29
CA PHE A 12 -4.91 15.67 -17.78
C PHE A 12 -4.99 15.77 -19.30
N VAL A 13 -5.49 16.90 -19.78
CA VAL A 13 -5.59 17.21 -21.20
C VAL A 13 -4.30 17.88 -21.69
N ASP A 14 -3.74 18.75 -20.86
CA ASP A 14 -2.46 19.44 -21.05
C ASP A 14 -1.87 19.84 -19.67
N ALA A 15 -0.78 20.58 -19.66
CA ALA A 15 -0.07 21.02 -18.46
C ALA A 15 -0.87 22.00 -17.56
N ASN A 16 -2.00 22.52 -18.02
CA ASN A 16 -2.81 23.50 -17.28
C ASN A 16 -4.32 23.14 -17.24
N THR A 17 -4.69 22.00 -17.83
CA THR A 17 -6.09 21.62 -18.04
C THR A 17 -6.33 20.19 -17.59
N VAL A 18 -7.35 20.01 -16.74
CA VAL A 18 -7.82 18.70 -16.31
C VAL A 18 -9.30 18.55 -16.64
N ARG A 19 -9.68 17.39 -17.17
CA ARG A 19 -11.07 16.97 -17.34
C ARG A 19 -11.45 16.06 -16.20
N VAL A 20 -12.57 16.33 -15.56
CA VAL A 20 -13.15 15.48 -14.51
C VAL A 20 -14.42 14.85 -15.04
N ILE A 21 -14.51 13.54 -14.94
CA ILE A 21 -15.64 12.74 -15.42
C ILE A 21 -16.31 12.12 -14.20
N ASP A 22 -17.62 12.43 -14.03
CA ASP A 22 -18.49 11.81 -13.04
C ASP A 22 -19.73 11.25 -13.77
N ARG A 23 -19.80 9.95 -13.91
CA ARG A 23 -20.82 9.22 -14.68
C ARG A 23 -20.96 9.76 -16.12
N ASP A 24 -22.09 10.41 -16.42
CA ASP A 24 -22.40 10.95 -17.75
C ASP A 24 -21.95 12.43 -17.90
N ASN A 25 -21.37 13.02 -16.85
CA ASN A 25 -20.94 14.40 -16.85
C ASN A 25 -19.42 14.49 -16.99
N ALA A 26 -18.96 15.32 -17.91
CA ALA A 26 -17.56 15.68 -18.06
C ALA A 26 -17.40 17.18 -17.99
N GLN A 27 -16.56 17.64 -17.08
CA GLN A 27 -16.26 19.07 -16.91
C GLN A 27 -14.76 19.30 -17.01
N THR A 28 -14.38 20.39 -17.68
CA THR A 28 -12.99 20.77 -17.84
C THR A 28 -12.67 21.93 -16.91
N TYR A 29 -11.54 21.84 -16.23
CA TYR A 29 -11.02 22.86 -15.32
C TYR A 29 -9.63 23.27 -15.78
N THR A 30 -9.33 24.56 -15.68
CA THR A 30 -7.98 25.09 -15.84
C THR A 30 -7.39 25.42 -14.47
N PHE A 31 -6.09 25.23 -14.32
CA PHE A 31 -5.38 25.49 -13.08
C PHE A 31 -4.05 26.21 -13.34
N LYS A 32 -3.57 26.95 -12.34
CA LYS A 32 -2.23 27.54 -12.36
C LYS A 32 -1.18 26.52 -11.90
N ASN A 33 -1.48 25.79 -10.82
CA ASN A 33 -0.66 24.74 -10.28
C ASN A 33 -1.52 23.53 -9.91
N ALA A 34 -0.98 22.32 -10.00
CA ALA A 34 -1.62 21.09 -9.57
C ALA A 34 -0.71 20.29 -8.64
N ILE A 35 -1.28 19.64 -7.64
CA ILE A 35 -0.60 18.65 -6.80
C ILE A 35 -1.27 17.30 -7.03
N LEU A 36 -0.52 16.33 -7.55
CA LEU A 36 -0.94 14.95 -7.69
C LEU A 36 -0.74 14.22 -6.35
N ALA A 37 -1.82 13.73 -5.76
CA ALA A 37 -1.84 13.02 -4.49
C ALA A 37 -2.76 11.79 -4.57
N THR A 38 -2.67 11.05 -5.66
CA THR A 38 -3.61 9.98 -6.04
C THR A 38 -3.39 8.68 -5.29
N GLY A 39 -2.30 8.60 -4.52
CA GLY A 39 -2.02 7.45 -3.65
C GLY A 39 -1.72 6.18 -4.42
N SER A 40 -2.03 5.06 -3.80
CA SER A 40 -1.75 3.72 -4.33
C SER A 40 -2.93 2.78 -4.12
N ARG A 41 -2.93 1.67 -4.86
CA ARG A 41 -3.92 0.60 -4.75
C ARG A 41 -3.25 -0.76 -4.47
N PRO A 42 -3.95 -1.72 -3.83
CA PRO A 42 -3.44 -3.08 -3.67
C PRO A 42 -3.11 -3.74 -5.02
N VAL A 43 -2.04 -4.53 -5.02
CA VAL A 43 -1.67 -5.34 -6.18
C VAL A 43 -2.56 -6.56 -6.24
N GLU A 44 -3.21 -6.78 -7.37
CA GLU A 44 -3.88 -8.03 -7.71
C GLU A 44 -2.89 -8.93 -8.46
N ILE A 45 -2.76 -10.19 -8.03
CA ILE A 45 -1.91 -11.17 -8.71
C ILE A 45 -2.77 -12.16 -9.51
N PRO A 46 -2.28 -12.66 -10.66
CA PRO A 46 -3.09 -13.47 -11.57
C PRO A 46 -3.75 -14.70 -10.94
N THR A 47 -3.09 -15.31 -9.96
CA THR A 47 -3.54 -16.52 -9.27
C THR A 47 -4.49 -16.26 -8.09
N PHE A 48 -4.68 -14.98 -7.71
CA PHE A 48 -5.57 -14.53 -6.63
C PHE A 48 -6.34 -13.30 -7.07
N LYS A 49 -7.26 -13.48 -8.03
CA LYS A 49 -8.15 -12.42 -8.48
C LYS A 49 -9.12 -12.02 -7.38
N PHE A 50 -9.34 -10.71 -7.21
CA PHE A 50 -10.26 -10.22 -6.19
C PHE A 50 -11.70 -10.61 -6.50
N THR A 51 -12.37 -11.17 -5.49
CA THR A 51 -13.75 -11.62 -5.52
C THR A 51 -14.44 -11.24 -4.19
N GLU A 52 -15.58 -11.83 -3.90
CA GLU A 52 -16.22 -11.68 -2.59
C GLU A 52 -15.42 -12.32 -1.45
N ARG A 53 -14.63 -13.39 -1.74
CA ARG A 53 -13.85 -14.13 -0.74
C ARG A 53 -12.34 -13.97 -0.86
N VAL A 54 -11.86 -13.55 -2.01
CA VAL A 54 -10.45 -13.18 -2.24
C VAL A 54 -10.36 -11.66 -2.14
N ILE A 55 -9.95 -11.15 -0.99
CA ILE A 55 -10.08 -9.75 -0.64
C ILE A 55 -8.72 -9.04 -0.51
N ASN A 56 -8.73 -7.76 -0.71
CA ASN A 56 -7.61 -6.86 -0.40
C ASN A 56 -7.79 -6.20 0.97
N SER A 57 -6.87 -5.31 1.35
CA SER A 57 -6.92 -4.60 2.64
C SER A 57 -8.20 -3.77 2.82
N THR A 58 -8.73 -3.16 1.75
CA THR A 58 -9.97 -2.40 1.81
C THR A 58 -11.17 -3.32 2.08
N GLY A 59 -11.22 -4.47 1.40
CA GLY A 59 -12.25 -5.49 1.65
C GLY A 59 -12.17 -6.03 3.08
N ALA A 60 -10.95 -6.31 3.57
CA ALA A 60 -10.77 -6.78 4.94
C ALA A 60 -11.25 -5.77 6.01
N LEU A 61 -11.06 -4.47 5.78
CA LEU A 61 -11.56 -3.43 6.68
C LEU A 61 -13.09 -3.23 6.63
N SER A 62 -13.76 -3.86 5.67
CA SER A 62 -15.19 -3.68 5.40
C SER A 62 -16.00 -4.97 5.56
N LEU A 63 -15.40 -6.05 6.05
CA LEU A 63 -16.13 -7.31 6.28
C LEU A 63 -17.25 -7.09 7.29
N PRO A 64 -18.45 -7.60 7.00
CA PRO A 64 -19.62 -7.43 7.88
C PRO A 64 -19.53 -8.27 9.17
N GLU A 65 -18.68 -9.29 9.17
CA GLU A 65 -18.50 -10.23 10.28
C GLU A 65 -17.02 -10.63 10.42
N VAL A 66 -16.66 -11.11 11.59
CA VAL A 66 -15.34 -11.69 11.85
C VAL A 66 -15.32 -13.13 11.33
N PRO A 67 -14.48 -13.46 10.33
CA PRO A 67 -14.40 -14.81 9.80
C PRO A 67 -13.83 -15.78 10.84
N GLU A 68 -14.30 -17.03 10.84
CA GLU A 68 -13.72 -18.07 11.69
C GLU A 68 -12.27 -18.35 11.32
N LYS A 69 -11.99 -18.43 10.00
CA LYS A 69 -10.66 -18.70 9.43
C LYS A 69 -10.31 -17.67 8.38
N LEU A 70 -9.08 -17.13 8.48
CA LEU A 70 -8.54 -16.16 7.53
C LEU A 70 -7.14 -16.61 7.09
N VAL A 71 -6.91 -16.71 5.79
CA VAL A 71 -5.58 -16.84 5.21
C VAL A 71 -5.10 -15.47 4.73
N VAL A 72 -3.85 -15.13 5.04
CA VAL A 72 -3.21 -13.88 4.61
C VAL A 72 -2.04 -14.22 3.71
N ILE A 73 -2.03 -13.71 2.48
CA ILE A 73 -0.92 -13.82 1.54
C ILE A 73 -0.10 -12.53 1.59
N GLY A 74 1.14 -12.67 2.08
CA GLY A 74 2.07 -11.56 2.30
C GLY A 74 2.20 -11.16 3.77
N GLY A 75 3.39 -11.32 4.31
CA GLY A 75 3.76 -10.99 5.71
C GLY A 75 4.40 -9.61 5.86
N GLY A 76 4.08 -8.64 4.99
CA GLY A 76 4.39 -7.22 5.17
C GLY A 76 3.55 -6.58 6.28
N TYR A 77 3.68 -5.23 6.51
CA TYR A 77 2.92 -4.60 7.62
C TYR A 77 1.41 -4.76 7.46
N ILE A 78 0.84 -4.59 6.28
CA ILE A 78 -0.62 -4.69 6.07
C ILE A 78 -1.11 -6.08 6.45
N GLY A 79 -0.46 -7.14 5.93
CA GLY A 79 -0.85 -8.52 6.22
C GLY A 79 -0.66 -8.91 7.68
N THR A 80 0.45 -8.49 8.27
CA THR A 80 0.76 -8.80 9.67
C THR A 80 -0.14 -8.03 10.63
N GLU A 81 -0.43 -6.74 10.38
CA GLU A 81 -1.37 -5.94 11.18
C GLU A 81 -2.78 -6.49 11.12
N LEU A 82 -3.33 -6.68 9.92
CA LEU A 82 -4.70 -7.18 9.75
C LEU A 82 -4.82 -8.63 10.26
N GLY A 83 -3.83 -9.48 9.98
CA GLY A 83 -3.80 -10.84 10.53
C GLY A 83 -3.78 -10.85 12.05
N SER A 84 -2.99 -9.97 12.69
CA SER A 84 -2.96 -9.80 14.15
C SER A 84 -4.30 -9.28 14.69
N ALA A 85 -4.91 -8.31 14.01
CA ALA A 85 -6.20 -7.75 14.40
C ALA A 85 -7.31 -8.81 14.35
N TYR A 86 -7.41 -9.57 13.27
CA TYR A 86 -8.40 -10.64 13.14
C TYR A 86 -8.16 -11.77 14.15
N ALA A 87 -6.91 -12.12 14.45
CA ALA A 87 -6.61 -13.08 15.51
C ALA A 87 -7.07 -12.59 16.90
N ASN A 88 -6.91 -11.29 17.18
CA ASN A 88 -7.43 -10.67 18.40
C ASN A 88 -8.98 -10.68 18.47
N LEU A 89 -9.64 -10.64 17.32
CA LEU A 89 -11.09 -10.75 17.21
C LEU A 89 -11.60 -12.19 17.26
N GLY A 90 -10.72 -13.19 17.28
CA GLY A 90 -11.04 -14.60 17.42
C GLY A 90 -10.89 -15.46 16.17
N SER A 91 -10.45 -14.91 15.05
CA SER A 91 -10.18 -15.68 13.83
C SER A 91 -8.95 -16.60 14.00
N GLN A 92 -9.03 -17.80 13.44
CA GLN A 92 -7.85 -18.63 13.17
C GLN A 92 -7.13 -18.05 11.94
N VAL A 93 -5.91 -17.55 12.13
CA VAL A 93 -5.18 -16.86 11.05
C VAL A 93 -3.96 -17.65 10.64
N THR A 94 -3.78 -17.82 9.32
CA THR A 94 -2.56 -18.36 8.70
C THR A 94 -1.95 -17.28 7.79
N ILE A 95 -0.72 -16.86 8.05
CA ILE A 95 0.05 -15.92 7.21
C ILE A 95 1.02 -16.72 6.36
N ILE A 96 0.91 -16.59 5.03
CA ILE A 96 1.79 -17.23 4.04
C ILE A 96 2.70 -16.15 3.45
N GLU A 97 4.02 -16.26 3.70
CA GLU A 97 5.02 -15.27 3.28
C GLU A 97 6.07 -15.93 2.39
N GLY A 98 6.31 -15.33 1.21
CA GLY A 98 7.30 -15.80 0.25
C GLY A 98 8.75 -15.56 0.69
N GLY A 99 8.98 -14.54 1.48
CA GLY A 99 10.28 -14.19 2.01
C GLY A 99 10.75 -15.11 3.14
N LYS A 100 12.00 -14.88 3.58
CA LYS A 100 12.60 -15.66 4.68
C LYS A 100 12.00 -15.34 6.05
N ASP A 101 11.36 -14.19 6.19
CA ASP A 101 10.69 -13.76 7.42
C ASP A 101 9.57 -12.74 7.09
N ILE A 102 8.65 -12.54 8.04
CA ILE A 102 7.66 -11.45 7.97
C ILE A 102 8.33 -10.13 8.29
N LEU A 103 7.71 -9.00 7.90
CA LEU A 103 8.17 -7.63 8.22
C LEU A 103 9.64 -7.39 7.81
N ALA A 104 10.02 -7.81 6.60
CA ALA A 104 11.40 -7.79 6.10
C ALA A 104 12.08 -6.39 6.11
N GLY A 105 11.31 -5.30 6.27
CA GLY A 105 11.84 -3.93 6.42
C GLY A 105 12.27 -3.55 7.84
N PHE A 106 12.12 -4.45 8.81
CA PHE A 106 12.45 -4.21 10.22
C PHE A 106 13.59 -5.10 10.70
N GLU A 107 14.23 -4.71 11.79
CA GLU A 107 15.30 -5.48 12.41
C GLU A 107 14.83 -6.88 12.84
N LYS A 108 15.64 -7.89 12.52
CA LYS A 108 15.29 -9.29 12.78
C LYS A 108 14.99 -9.59 14.26
N GLN A 109 15.68 -8.96 15.17
CA GLN A 109 15.45 -9.15 16.62
C GLN A 109 14.04 -8.68 17.00
N MET A 110 13.56 -7.59 16.40
CA MET A 110 12.24 -7.01 16.64
C MET A 110 11.16 -7.87 15.99
N THR A 111 11.35 -8.31 14.74
CA THR A 111 10.38 -9.19 14.05
C THR A 111 10.17 -10.51 14.78
N GLN A 112 11.21 -11.05 15.43
CA GLN A 112 11.08 -12.28 16.25
C GLN A 112 10.17 -12.07 17.48
N ILE A 113 10.14 -10.87 18.06
CA ILE A 113 9.23 -10.56 19.16
C ILE A 113 7.79 -10.55 18.67
N VAL A 114 7.52 -9.91 17.51
CA VAL A 114 6.19 -9.91 16.88
C VAL A 114 5.76 -11.35 16.55
N LYS A 115 6.63 -12.17 15.95
CA LYS A 115 6.32 -13.58 15.65
C LYS A 115 5.95 -14.38 16.90
N LYS A 116 6.65 -14.16 18.02
CA LYS A 116 6.29 -14.79 19.30
C LYS A 116 4.92 -14.33 19.80
N GLY A 117 4.60 -13.04 19.62
CA GLY A 117 3.28 -12.49 19.94
C GLY A 117 2.18 -13.13 19.10
N LEU A 118 2.36 -13.19 17.79
CA LEU A 118 1.43 -13.84 16.86
C LEU A 118 1.21 -15.31 17.21
N LYS A 119 2.29 -16.06 17.47
CA LYS A 119 2.20 -17.48 17.89
C LYS A 119 1.40 -17.67 19.18
N LYS A 120 1.56 -16.78 20.17
CA LYS A 120 0.77 -16.84 21.42
C LYS A 120 -0.73 -16.65 21.17
N LYS A 121 -1.10 -15.94 20.11
CA LYS A 121 -2.48 -15.71 19.67
C LYS A 121 -3.01 -16.81 18.73
N GLY A 122 -2.22 -17.86 18.50
CA GLY A 122 -2.59 -18.96 17.62
C GLY A 122 -2.42 -18.67 16.12
N VAL A 123 -1.77 -17.57 15.75
CA VAL A 123 -1.47 -17.27 14.33
C VAL A 123 -0.37 -18.20 13.84
N GLU A 124 -0.65 -18.92 12.76
CA GLU A 124 0.34 -19.70 12.03
C GLU A 124 1.07 -18.79 11.04
N VAL A 125 2.40 -18.80 11.06
CA VAL A 125 3.24 -18.02 10.13
C VAL A 125 4.11 -18.99 9.33
N VAL A 126 3.83 -19.10 8.03
CA VAL A 126 4.54 -19.96 7.09
C VAL A 126 5.42 -19.06 6.20
N VAL A 127 6.73 -19.13 6.38
CA VAL A 127 7.71 -18.33 5.63
C VAL A 127 8.42 -19.18 4.58
N GLY A 128 9.01 -18.55 3.55
CA GLY A 128 9.60 -19.24 2.41
C GLY A 128 8.57 -20.02 1.61
N ALA A 129 7.32 -19.60 1.65
CA ALA A 129 6.20 -20.29 1.04
C ALA A 129 5.64 -19.51 -0.16
N SER A 130 5.51 -20.19 -1.28
CA SER A 130 4.94 -19.60 -2.51
C SER A 130 3.46 -19.93 -2.61
N ALA A 131 2.61 -18.92 -2.50
CA ALA A 131 1.18 -19.07 -2.77
C ALA A 131 0.96 -19.35 -4.27
N LYS A 132 0.28 -20.46 -4.59
CA LYS A 132 0.11 -20.96 -5.97
C LYS A 132 -1.24 -20.61 -6.56
N GLY A 133 -2.29 -20.68 -5.76
CA GLY A 133 -3.65 -20.40 -6.22
C GLY A 133 -4.69 -20.51 -5.13
N VAL A 134 -5.91 -20.16 -5.49
CA VAL A 134 -7.08 -20.24 -4.64
C VAL A 134 -8.25 -20.83 -5.44
N GLU A 135 -9.00 -21.70 -4.80
CA GLU A 135 -10.27 -22.23 -5.30
C GLU A 135 -11.38 -21.82 -4.33
N GLU A 136 -12.47 -21.29 -4.87
CA GLU A 136 -13.65 -20.91 -4.09
C GLU A 136 -14.70 -22.02 -4.14
N ASN A 137 -15.37 -22.24 -3.03
CA ASN A 137 -16.50 -23.15 -2.92
C ASN A 137 -17.61 -22.53 -2.05
N GLU A 138 -18.72 -23.24 -1.88
CA GLU A 138 -19.87 -22.75 -1.12
C GLU A 138 -19.52 -22.38 0.34
N ASN A 139 -18.53 -23.03 0.94
CA ASN A 139 -18.14 -22.87 2.35
C ASN A 139 -17.00 -21.89 2.58
N GLY A 140 -16.26 -21.50 1.52
CA GLY A 140 -15.10 -20.62 1.67
C GLY A 140 -14.12 -20.75 0.51
N VAL A 141 -12.84 -20.76 0.86
CA VAL A 141 -11.71 -20.83 -0.08
C VAL A 141 -10.75 -21.94 0.34
N VAL A 142 -10.10 -22.55 -0.64
CA VAL A 142 -8.96 -23.46 -0.45
C VAL A 142 -7.75 -22.80 -1.09
N VAL A 143 -6.76 -22.43 -0.29
CA VAL A 143 -5.51 -21.83 -0.77
C VAL A 143 -4.45 -22.89 -0.89
N THR A 144 -3.85 -23.01 -2.08
CA THR A 144 -2.72 -23.89 -2.36
C THR A 144 -1.41 -23.11 -2.29
N TYR A 145 -0.42 -23.61 -1.56
CA TYR A 145 0.91 -23.03 -1.44
C TYR A 145 1.99 -24.11 -1.39
N GLU A 146 3.20 -23.75 -1.77
CA GLU A 146 4.38 -24.61 -1.74
C GLU A 146 5.36 -24.11 -0.67
N VAL A 147 5.85 -24.99 0.17
CA VAL A 147 6.90 -24.71 1.15
C VAL A 147 7.84 -25.90 1.28
N GLY A 148 9.16 -25.65 1.21
CA GLY A 148 10.16 -26.74 1.28
C GLY A 148 10.10 -27.73 0.12
N GLY A 149 9.51 -27.37 -1.02
CA GLY A 149 9.30 -28.24 -2.18
C GLY A 149 8.05 -29.14 -2.08
N GLU A 150 7.25 -28.99 -1.03
CA GLU A 150 5.99 -29.69 -0.84
C GLU A 150 4.80 -28.76 -1.05
N GLU A 151 3.82 -29.24 -1.80
CA GLU A 151 2.55 -28.54 -1.97
C GLU A 151 1.62 -28.85 -0.80
N LYS A 152 0.98 -27.80 -0.26
CA LYS A 152 0.04 -27.86 0.85
C LYS A 152 -1.19 -27.03 0.56
N THR A 153 -2.27 -27.35 1.24
CA THR A 153 -3.52 -26.59 1.17
C THR A 153 -3.96 -26.12 2.54
N VAL A 154 -4.68 -25.01 2.58
CA VAL A 154 -5.34 -24.49 3.79
C VAL A 154 -6.72 -23.95 3.42
N GLU A 155 -7.71 -24.33 4.22
CA GLU A 155 -9.10 -23.88 4.07
C GLU A 155 -9.38 -22.67 4.94
N ALA A 156 -10.13 -21.69 4.40
CA ALA A 156 -10.55 -20.50 5.13
C ALA A 156 -11.91 -19.96 4.63
N ASN A 157 -12.50 -19.02 5.37
CA ASN A 157 -13.67 -18.29 4.90
C ASN A 157 -13.30 -17.24 3.86
N TYR A 158 -12.14 -16.59 4.07
CA TYR A 158 -11.58 -15.55 3.19
C TYR A 158 -10.07 -15.70 3.06
N VAL A 159 -9.55 -15.22 1.94
CA VAL A 159 -8.13 -15.00 1.75
C VAL A 159 -7.87 -13.51 1.52
N LEU A 160 -7.00 -12.93 2.35
CA LEU A 160 -6.55 -11.55 2.28
C LEU A 160 -5.22 -11.48 1.54
N VAL A 161 -5.17 -10.76 0.41
CA VAL A 161 -3.97 -10.61 -0.42
C VAL A 161 -3.32 -9.26 -0.15
N THR A 162 -2.08 -9.28 0.35
CA THR A 162 -1.31 -8.09 0.76
C THR A 162 0.13 -8.14 0.26
N VAL A 163 0.29 -8.51 -1.02
CA VAL A 163 1.60 -8.72 -1.68
C VAL A 163 2.25 -7.43 -2.22
N GLY A 164 1.69 -6.29 -1.88
CA GLY A 164 2.21 -4.98 -2.25
C GLY A 164 1.15 -4.01 -2.74
N ARG A 165 1.61 -2.81 -3.08
CA ARG A 165 0.80 -1.72 -3.61
C ARG A 165 1.44 -1.16 -4.87
N ARG A 166 0.64 -0.62 -5.79
CA ARG A 166 1.13 0.10 -6.97
C ARG A 166 0.61 1.53 -6.97
N PRO A 167 1.39 2.52 -7.43
CA PRO A 167 0.96 3.90 -7.50
C PRO A 167 -0.21 4.08 -8.46
N ASN A 168 -1.10 5.01 -8.16
CA ASN A 168 -2.20 5.41 -9.03
C ASN A 168 -1.74 6.53 -9.95
N THR A 169 -1.02 6.18 -10.99
CA THR A 169 -0.43 7.10 -11.97
C THR A 169 -0.79 6.75 -13.41
N ASP A 170 -1.48 5.65 -13.63
CA ASP A 170 -1.98 5.20 -14.91
C ASP A 170 -3.36 5.82 -15.26
N GLU A 171 -3.70 5.82 -16.53
CA GLU A 171 -5.03 6.23 -17.05
C GLU A 171 -5.44 7.67 -16.72
N MET A 172 -4.46 8.55 -16.45
CA MET A 172 -4.69 9.93 -16.06
C MET A 172 -4.20 10.96 -17.09
N GLY A 173 -3.70 10.53 -18.24
CA GLY A 173 -3.12 11.43 -19.24
C GLY A 173 -1.73 11.98 -18.88
N LEU A 174 -1.03 11.38 -17.91
CA LEU A 174 0.26 11.89 -17.43
C LEU A 174 1.38 11.65 -18.43
N GLU A 175 1.38 10.53 -19.15
CA GLU A 175 2.33 10.22 -20.21
C GLU A 175 2.13 11.16 -21.40
N GLU A 176 0.87 11.39 -21.77
CA GLU A 176 0.47 12.24 -22.91
C GLU A 176 0.90 13.68 -22.73
N ILE A 177 0.87 14.21 -21.51
CA ILE A 177 1.36 15.56 -21.21
C ILE A 177 2.87 15.61 -20.95
N GLY A 178 3.58 14.47 -21.02
CA GLY A 178 5.03 14.38 -20.93
C GLY A 178 5.59 14.36 -19.50
N ILE A 179 4.83 13.93 -18.51
CA ILE A 179 5.35 13.65 -17.16
C ILE A 179 6.38 12.52 -17.22
N LYS A 180 7.48 12.66 -16.51
CA LYS A 180 8.53 11.63 -16.42
C LYS A 180 8.22 10.64 -15.30
N PHE A 181 8.34 9.36 -15.68
CA PHE A 181 8.16 8.24 -14.75
C PHE A 181 9.52 7.67 -14.34
N ALA A 182 9.63 7.33 -13.06
CA ALA A 182 10.67 6.49 -12.50
C ALA A 182 10.22 5.00 -12.54
N GLU A 183 11.03 4.14 -11.94
CA GLU A 183 10.71 2.72 -11.85
C GLU A 183 9.35 2.45 -11.17
N ARG A 184 8.70 1.35 -11.53
CA ARG A 184 7.44 0.87 -10.97
C ARG A 184 6.26 1.83 -11.08
N GLY A 185 6.30 2.74 -12.05
CA GLY A 185 5.23 3.71 -12.29
C GLY A 185 5.21 4.90 -11.31
N LEU A 186 6.27 5.10 -10.53
CA LEU A 186 6.43 6.30 -9.71
C LEU A 186 6.72 7.51 -10.59
N LEU A 187 6.39 8.71 -10.09
CA LEU A 187 6.71 9.96 -10.77
C LEU A 187 8.04 10.51 -10.26
N GLU A 188 8.85 11.06 -11.20
CA GLU A 188 10.07 11.76 -10.84
C GLU A 188 9.74 13.16 -10.32
N VAL A 189 10.30 13.53 -9.16
CA VAL A 189 10.16 14.85 -8.56
C VAL A 189 11.49 15.36 -8.02
N ASP A 190 11.62 16.70 -7.97
CA ASP A 190 12.71 17.36 -7.27
C ASP A 190 12.45 17.49 -5.76
N LYS A 191 13.37 18.13 -5.03
CA LYS A 191 13.23 18.36 -3.59
C LYS A 191 12.07 19.28 -3.20
N GLN A 192 11.45 19.97 -4.11
CA GLN A 192 10.24 20.77 -3.92
C GLN A 192 8.96 19.98 -4.25
N CYS A 193 9.06 18.68 -4.51
CA CYS A 193 8.01 17.80 -5.02
C CYS A 193 7.52 18.19 -6.42
N ARG A 194 8.30 18.98 -7.18
CA ARG A 194 7.95 19.42 -8.53
C ARG A 194 8.34 18.34 -9.53
N THR A 195 7.45 18.03 -10.46
CA THR A 195 7.73 17.15 -11.59
C THR A 195 8.60 17.87 -12.64
N ASN A 196 8.88 17.22 -13.77
CA ASN A 196 9.52 17.87 -14.90
C ASN A 196 8.63 18.93 -15.57
N ILE A 197 7.33 18.99 -15.26
CA ILE A 197 6.42 20.08 -15.67
C ILE A 197 6.33 21.09 -14.52
N PRO A 198 6.78 22.34 -14.71
CA PRO A 198 7.08 23.27 -13.60
C PRO A 198 5.90 23.61 -12.67
N ASN A 199 4.67 23.49 -13.13
CA ASN A 199 3.47 23.79 -12.37
C ASN A 199 2.70 22.54 -11.91
N ILE A 200 3.29 21.34 -12.08
CA ILE A 200 2.71 20.08 -11.62
C ILE A 200 3.64 19.44 -10.58
N TYR A 201 3.10 19.17 -9.42
CA TYR A 201 3.76 18.57 -8.25
C TYR A 201 3.19 17.19 -7.99
N ALA A 202 3.96 16.30 -7.38
CA ALA A 202 3.51 14.97 -6.99
C ALA A 202 4.04 14.60 -5.60
N ILE A 203 3.19 13.94 -4.80
CA ILE A 203 3.47 13.61 -3.39
C ILE A 203 2.92 12.24 -2.99
N GLY A 204 3.41 11.71 -1.89
CA GLY A 204 2.88 10.49 -1.26
C GLY A 204 3.32 9.22 -1.97
N ASP A 205 2.37 8.27 -2.12
CA ASP A 205 2.66 6.92 -2.62
C ASP A 205 3.03 6.87 -4.11
N ILE A 206 2.83 7.96 -4.84
CA ILE A 206 3.16 8.07 -6.27
C ILE A 206 4.57 8.58 -6.54
N VAL A 207 5.34 8.91 -5.52
CA VAL A 207 6.74 9.32 -5.61
C VAL A 207 7.63 8.42 -4.77
N ALA A 208 8.94 8.49 -4.95
CA ALA A 208 9.91 7.66 -4.25
C ALA A 208 9.82 7.78 -2.71
N GLY A 209 10.21 6.73 -2.01
CA GLY A 209 10.23 6.63 -0.56
C GLY A 209 9.14 5.72 0.01
N PRO A 210 9.05 5.60 1.35
CA PRO A 210 8.07 4.73 2.00
C PRO A 210 6.64 5.25 1.80
N GLN A 211 5.71 4.32 1.59
CA GLN A 211 4.28 4.61 1.41
C GLN A 211 3.62 4.84 2.78
N LEU A 212 3.81 6.06 3.33
CA LEU A 212 3.35 6.43 4.67
C LEU A 212 2.64 7.78 4.64
N ALA A 213 1.51 7.86 5.34
CA ALA A 213 0.63 9.04 5.34
C ALA A 213 1.34 10.31 5.83
N HIS A 214 2.19 10.22 6.88
CA HIS A 214 2.92 11.36 7.41
C HIS A 214 4.02 11.87 6.47
N LYS A 215 4.65 10.98 5.66
CA LYS A 215 5.54 11.38 4.56
C LYS A 215 4.76 12.23 3.55
N ALA A 216 3.62 11.74 3.08
CA ALA A 216 2.77 12.45 2.12
C ALA A 216 2.30 13.81 2.67
N SER A 217 1.95 13.88 3.95
CA SER A 217 1.55 15.14 4.60
C SER A 217 2.68 16.16 4.68
N TYR A 218 3.90 15.72 4.94
CA TYR A 218 5.09 16.58 4.94
C TYR A 218 5.38 17.08 3.52
N GLU A 219 5.43 16.20 2.54
CA GLU A 219 5.62 16.54 1.12
C GLU A 219 4.55 17.51 0.62
N GLY A 220 3.28 17.33 1.05
CA GLY A 220 2.18 18.22 0.69
C GLY A 220 2.36 19.65 1.21
N LYS A 221 2.93 19.81 2.40
CA LYS A 221 3.30 21.14 2.93
C LYS A 221 4.42 21.76 2.11
N VAL A 222 5.47 21.02 1.82
CA VAL A 222 6.60 21.49 1.00
C VAL A 222 6.11 21.91 -0.39
N ALA A 223 5.28 21.10 -1.04
CA ALA A 223 4.72 21.42 -2.35
C ALA A 223 3.87 22.71 -2.31
N ALA A 224 3.02 22.88 -1.30
CA ALA A 224 2.19 24.06 -1.14
C ALA A 224 3.02 25.33 -0.89
N GLU A 225 4.05 25.26 -0.05
CA GLU A 225 4.98 26.35 0.24
C GLU A 225 5.81 26.71 -1.00
N ALA A 226 6.29 25.72 -1.76
CA ALA A 226 6.99 25.93 -3.02
C ALA A 226 6.10 26.62 -4.08
N ILE A 227 4.82 26.25 -4.17
CA ILE A 227 3.83 26.91 -5.03
C ILE A 227 3.62 28.38 -4.59
N ALA A 228 3.68 28.65 -3.28
CA ALA A 228 3.58 30.02 -2.75
C ALA A 228 4.87 30.86 -2.96
N GLY A 229 5.94 30.26 -3.45
CA GLY A 229 7.22 30.95 -3.71
C GLY A 229 8.22 30.85 -2.56
N GLU A 230 7.93 30.05 -1.53
CA GLU A 230 8.85 29.81 -0.43
C GLU A 230 9.97 28.83 -0.83
N PRO A 231 11.19 28.94 -0.26
CA PRO A 231 12.32 28.06 -0.58
C PRO A 231 12.27 26.71 0.14
N SER A 232 11.09 26.21 0.46
CA SER A 232 10.88 24.94 1.17
C SER A 232 11.30 23.77 0.30
N ILE A 233 11.95 22.79 0.93
CA ILE A 233 12.41 21.54 0.28
C ILE A 233 12.15 20.34 1.19
N VAL A 234 12.04 19.18 0.60
CA VAL A 234 12.05 17.89 1.30
C VAL A 234 13.47 17.61 1.79
N ASP A 235 13.66 17.60 3.11
CA ASP A 235 14.94 17.45 3.80
C ASP A 235 14.88 16.56 5.05
N TYR A 236 13.91 15.66 5.14
CA TYR A 236 13.76 14.78 6.30
C TYR A 236 15.02 13.92 6.49
N LEU A 237 15.54 13.92 7.73
CA LEU A 237 16.69 13.09 8.13
C LEU A 237 16.29 11.62 8.29
N ALA A 238 15.06 11.37 8.72
CA ALA A 238 14.50 10.03 8.86
C ALA A 238 12.97 10.09 8.82
N ILE A 239 12.37 9.00 8.38
CA ILE A 239 10.91 8.83 8.35
C ILE A 239 10.57 7.68 9.30
N PRO A 240 9.86 7.94 10.42
CA PRO A 240 9.42 6.87 11.33
C PRO A 240 8.49 5.90 10.61
N ALA A 241 8.61 4.61 10.91
CA ALA A 241 7.67 3.59 10.46
C ALA A 241 7.20 2.77 11.67
N VAL A 242 5.89 2.48 11.69
CA VAL A 242 5.25 1.70 12.75
C VAL A 242 4.47 0.56 12.13
N CYS A 243 4.54 -0.61 12.75
CA CYS A 243 3.66 -1.74 12.49
C CYS A 243 2.81 -1.96 13.75
N PHE A 244 1.51 -1.75 13.64
CA PHE A 244 0.54 -1.80 14.75
C PHE A 244 0.11 -3.23 15.07
N THR A 245 1.09 -4.08 15.29
CA THR A 245 0.89 -5.43 15.85
C THR A 245 0.82 -5.37 17.38
N ASP A 246 0.64 -6.51 18.03
CA ASP A 246 0.73 -6.64 19.49
C ASP A 246 1.77 -7.75 19.83
N PRO A 247 2.96 -7.35 20.30
CA PRO A 247 3.43 -5.98 20.57
C PRO A 247 3.65 -5.16 19.30
N GLU A 248 3.53 -3.84 19.42
CA GLU A 248 3.83 -2.89 18.34
C GLU A 248 5.33 -2.89 18.00
N LEU A 249 5.64 -2.53 16.77
CA LEU A 249 7.00 -2.43 16.28
C LEU A 249 7.18 -1.08 15.60
N ALA A 250 8.16 -0.30 16.05
CA ALA A 250 8.48 1.01 15.49
C ALA A 250 9.97 1.12 15.17
N THR A 251 10.29 1.85 14.11
CA THR A 251 11.66 2.13 13.70
C THR A 251 11.79 3.56 13.18
N VAL A 252 12.98 4.14 13.33
CA VAL A 252 13.35 5.44 12.77
C VAL A 252 14.86 5.50 12.56
N GLY A 253 15.32 6.07 11.45
CA GLY A 253 16.73 6.20 11.13
C GLY A 253 17.32 4.94 10.48
N TYR A 254 18.63 4.75 10.67
CA TYR A 254 19.38 3.66 10.05
C TYR A 254 19.09 2.31 10.72
N SER A 255 19.03 1.27 9.91
CA SER A 255 19.13 -0.10 10.40
C SER A 255 20.59 -0.42 10.81
N GLU A 256 20.79 -1.51 11.58
CA GLU A 256 22.14 -1.95 11.96
C GLU A 256 23.02 -2.19 10.72
N ASP A 257 22.46 -2.76 9.65
CA ASP A 257 23.21 -3.04 8.42
C ASP A 257 23.51 -1.78 7.60
N GLN A 258 22.65 -0.75 7.67
CA GLN A 258 22.93 0.55 7.05
C GLN A 258 23.94 1.39 7.84
N ALA A 259 24.08 1.11 9.15
CA ALA A 259 25.02 1.82 10.03
C ALA A 259 26.44 1.25 9.99
N LYS A 260 26.65 0.05 9.45
CA LYS A 260 27.95 -0.60 9.22
C LYS A 260 28.62 -0.12 7.94
#